data_22f93a1febaf93a7b093c193e9de1ac5
#
_entry.id   22f93a1febaf93a7b093c193e9de1ac5
#
_cell.length_a   1.000
_cell.length_b   1.000
_cell.length_c   1.000
_cell.angle_alpha   90.00
_cell.angle_beta   90.00
_cell.angle_gamma   90.00
#
_symmetry.space_group_name_H-M   'P 1'
#
loop_
_entity.id
_entity.type
_entity.pdbx_description
1 polymer ?
#
loop_
_entity_poly.entity_id
_entity_poly.type
_entity_poly.pdbx_seq_one_letter_code
_entity_poly.pdbx_strand_id
1 'polypeptide(L)'
;IQITDEFLEILDEPWLERHMHIALQHTAPQMLKIMNRRNVYKQDRALFELLAEKGFAIGTDFITGHPGESEELWLEGMRNARELPLTHIHAFTYSKRDGTKSATMKPEVNGKIAKARLHEIQELVDAKNLAFRRTFGGELEVLVESKKDGLYHGLDQHFNKILIESSEDLLGNWISVDKYEVRGEHNYAKL
;
A
#
# COMPACT_ATOMS: atom_id res chain seq x y z
N ILE A 1 6.66 1.15 15.09
CA ILE A 1 5.69 0.12 15.47
C ILE A 1 6.38 -0.76 16.49
N GLN A 2 5.77 -0.98 17.65
CA GLN A 2 6.19 -2.02 18.57
C GLN A 2 5.49 -3.31 18.16
N ILE A 3 6.26 -4.29 17.72
CA ILE A 3 5.78 -5.65 17.50
C ILE A 3 5.90 -6.34 18.85
N THR A 4 4.77 -6.68 19.46
CA THR A 4 4.71 -7.46 20.70
C THR A 4 4.31 -8.90 20.37
N ASP A 5 4.54 -9.81 21.30
CA ASP A 5 4.13 -11.20 21.13
C ASP A 5 2.60 -11.30 20.96
N GLU A 6 1.83 -10.48 21.72
CA GLU A 6 0.38 -10.40 21.58
C GLU A 6 -0.05 -9.92 20.18
N PHE A 7 0.70 -8.98 19.57
CA PHE A 7 0.42 -8.57 18.18
C PHE A 7 0.66 -9.72 17.19
N LEU A 8 1.71 -10.51 17.42
CA LEU A 8 2.00 -11.65 16.53
C LEU A 8 0.94 -12.76 16.67
N GLU A 9 0.40 -12.99 17.87
CA GLU A 9 -0.64 -13.97 18.11
C GLU A 9 -1.92 -13.66 17.34
N ILE A 10 -2.34 -12.39 17.27
CA ILE A 10 -3.58 -12.01 16.56
C ILE A 10 -3.48 -12.09 15.04
N LEU A 11 -2.26 -12.18 14.47
CA LEU A 11 -2.11 -12.25 13.01
C LEU A 11 -2.71 -13.52 12.37
N ASP A 12 -2.92 -14.56 13.15
CA ASP A 12 -3.48 -15.83 12.68
C ASP A 12 -5.00 -15.93 12.94
N GLU A 13 -5.58 -14.91 13.60
CA GLU A 13 -7.01 -14.89 13.90
C GLU A 13 -7.87 -14.80 12.62
N PRO A 14 -8.94 -15.61 12.49
CA PRO A 14 -9.75 -15.68 11.28
C PRO A 14 -10.62 -14.44 11.03
N TRP A 15 -10.86 -13.62 12.06
CA TRP A 15 -11.61 -12.35 11.94
C TRP A 15 -10.77 -11.18 11.44
N LEU A 16 -9.43 -11.35 11.37
CA LEU A 16 -8.52 -10.30 10.92
C LEU A 16 -8.39 -10.33 9.39
N GLU A 17 -8.85 -9.27 8.75
CA GLU A 17 -8.68 -9.08 7.31
C GLU A 17 -7.20 -9.11 6.90
N ARG A 18 -6.93 -9.72 5.76
CA ARG A 18 -5.56 -9.96 5.28
C ARG A 18 -4.93 -8.74 4.61
N HIS A 19 -5.16 -7.56 5.20
CA HIS A 19 -4.54 -6.30 4.79
C HIS A 19 -3.99 -5.54 6.00
N MET A 20 -2.76 -5.02 5.86
CA MET A 20 -2.11 -4.22 6.89
C MET A 20 -1.52 -2.95 6.29
N HIS A 21 -1.91 -1.78 6.82
CA HIS A 21 -1.36 -0.49 6.40
C HIS A 21 -0.34 0.01 7.42
N ILE A 22 0.92 0.15 6.99
CA ILE A 22 2.05 0.54 7.84
C ILE A 22 2.77 1.74 7.24
N ALA A 23 2.62 2.91 7.85
CA ALA A 23 3.13 4.18 7.34
C ALA A 23 4.67 4.30 7.47
N LEU A 24 5.42 3.90 6.45
CA LEU A 24 6.89 4.05 6.39
C LEU A 24 7.31 5.49 6.14
N GLN A 25 6.58 6.20 5.28
CA GLN A 25 6.85 7.55 4.75
C GLN A 25 8.03 7.62 3.77
N HIS A 26 9.02 6.76 3.87
CA HIS A 26 10.14 6.55 2.95
C HIS A 26 10.84 5.23 3.26
N THR A 27 11.66 4.72 2.33
CA THR A 27 12.35 3.44 2.49
C THR A 27 13.89 3.58 2.56
N ALA A 28 14.45 4.77 2.27
CA ALA A 28 15.87 5.03 2.50
C ALA A 28 16.12 5.38 3.97
N PRO A 29 16.99 4.65 4.70
CA PRO A 29 17.25 4.88 6.13
C PRO A 29 17.67 6.30 6.48
N GLN A 30 18.47 6.92 5.62
CA GLN A 30 18.91 8.31 5.83
C GLN A 30 17.74 9.30 5.67
N MET A 31 16.82 9.06 4.73
CA MET A 31 15.62 9.90 4.60
C MET A 31 14.72 9.79 5.84
N LEU A 32 14.54 8.59 6.39
CA LEU A 32 13.79 8.41 7.63
C LEU A 32 14.36 9.25 8.77
N LYS A 33 15.70 9.32 8.90
CA LYS A 33 16.37 10.20 9.88
C LYS A 33 16.14 11.69 9.59
N ILE A 34 16.22 12.10 8.32
CA ILE A 34 15.96 13.48 7.90
C ILE A 34 14.52 13.88 8.25
N MET A 35 13.57 12.98 8.03
CA MET A 35 12.15 13.14 8.35
C MET A 35 11.85 13.02 9.85
N ASN A 36 12.88 12.82 10.69
CA ASN A 36 12.75 12.57 12.14
C ASN A 36 11.85 11.36 12.48
N ARG A 37 11.91 10.31 11.66
CA ARG A 37 11.20 9.06 11.89
C ARG A 37 12.03 8.13 12.77
N ARG A 38 11.35 7.37 13.64
CA ARG A 38 11.98 6.38 14.52
C ARG A 38 12.09 4.99 13.90
N ASN A 39 11.59 4.85 12.68
CA ASN A 39 11.62 3.61 11.92
C ASN A 39 13.06 3.12 11.72
N VAL A 40 13.26 1.82 11.82
CA VAL A 40 14.50 1.13 11.50
C VAL A 40 14.22 0.22 10.32
N TYR A 41 14.66 0.58 9.13
CA TYR A 41 14.34 -0.12 7.88
C TYR A 41 14.51 -1.65 7.95
N LYS A 42 15.57 -2.14 8.61
CA LYS A 42 15.79 -3.59 8.78
C LYS A 42 14.68 -4.28 9.58
N GLN A 43 14.15 -3.61 10.60
CA GLN A 43 13.04 -4.13 11.41
C GLN A 43 11.72 -4.05 10.65
N ASP A 44 11.49 -2.93 9.95
CA ASP A 44 10.29 -2.76 9.11
C ASP A 44 10.27 -3.82 8.01
N ARG A 45 11.41 -4.10 7.36
CA ARG A 45 11.53 -5.14 6.34
C ARG A 45 11.20 -6.53 6.91
N ALA A 46 11.76 -6.90 8.04
CA ALA A 46 11.49 -8.19 8.67
C ALA A 46 10.00 -8.36 9.03
N LEU A 47 9.35 -7.28 9.49
CA LEU A 47 7.90 -7.28 9.73
C LEU A 47 7.11 -7.48 8.44
N PHE A 48 7.48 -6.77 7.36
CA PHE A 48 6.78 -6.86 6.08
C PHE A 48 6.93 -8.27 5.46
N GLU A 49 8.11 -8.86 5.54
CA GLU A 49 8.37 -10.23 5.10
C GLU A 49 7.50 -11.22 5.89
N LEU A 50 7.44 -11.11 7.22
CA LEU A 50 6.58 -11.93 8.07
C LEU A 50 5.10 -11.79 7.71
N LEU A 51 4.60 -10.56 7.53
CA LEU A 51 3.21 -10.31 7.15
C LEU A 51 2.89 -10.90 5.77
N ALA A 52 3.80 -10.76 4.80
CA ALA A 52 3.63 -11.34 3.48
C ALA A 52 3.61 -12.88 3.51
N GLU A 53 4.47 -13.52 4.32
CA GLU A 53 4.47 -14.97 4.55
C GLU A 53 3.14 -15.46 5.14
N LYS A 54 2.49 -14.63 5.99
CA LYS A 54 1.16 -14.90 6.54
C LYS A 54 0.01 -14.55 5.59
N GLY A 55 0.31 -14.14 4.35
CA GLY A 55 -0.69 -13.85 3.31
C GLY A 55 -1.30 -12.46 3.37
N PHE A 56 -0.72 -11.52 4.13
CA PHE A 56 -1.23 -10.14 4.16
C PHE A 56 -0.82 -9.35 2.92
N ALA A 57 -1.77 -8.61 2.38
CA ALA A 57 -1.50 -7.48 1.49
C ALA A 57 -1.01 -6.28 2.31
N ILE A 58 0.05 -5.60 1.85
CA ILE A 58 0.74 -4.60 2.68
C ILE A 58 0.68 -3.23 2.01
N GLY A 59 0.00 -2.30 2.68
CA GLY A 59 -0.09 -0.91 2.31
C GLY A 59 0.91 -0.03 3.07
N THR A 60 1.30 1.08 2.45
CA THR A 60 2.14 2.09 3.11
C THR A 60 1.82 3.52 2.64
N ASP A 61 2.13 4.50 3.49
CA ASP A 61 2.26 5.89 3.06
C ASP A 61 3.68 6.17 2.59
N PHE A 62 3.83 7.04 1.59
CA PHE A 62 5.13 7.45 1.06
C PHE A 62 5.13 8.93 0.67
N ILE A 63 6.16 9.67 1.09
CA ILE A 63 6.32 11.09 0.77
C ILE A 63 7.50 11.27 -0.17
N THR A 64 7.24 11.85 -1.34
CA THR A 64 8.27 12.22 -2.33
C THR A 64 8.56 13.72 -2.30
N GLY A 65 9.80 14.10 -2.58
CA GLY A 65 10.18 15.52 -2.65
C GLY A 65 10.32 16.20 -1.30
N HIS A 66 10.52 15.46 -0.22
CA HIS A 66 10.84 16.05 1.09
C HIS A 66 12.18 16.80 1.01
N PRO A 67 12.34 17.98 1.65
CA PRO A 67 13.61 18.68 1.71
C PRO A 67 14.76 17.79 2.18
N GLY A 68 15.86 17.77 1.43
CA GLY A 68 16.99 16.89 1.67
C GLY A 68 16.93 15.54 0.95
N GLU A 69 15.88 15.25 0.19
CA GLU A 69 15.80 14.05 -0.66
C GLU A 69 16.66 14.23 -1.92
N SER A 70 17.94 13.82 -1.83
CA SER A 70 18.85 13.81 -2.99
C SER A 70 18.48 12.70 -3.98
N GLU A 71 19.11 12.72 -5.17
CA GLU A 71 18.93 11.65 -6.16
C GLU A 71 19.42 10.30 -5.64
N GLU A 72 20.55 10.28 -4.93
CA GLU A 72 21.11 9.06 -4.35
C GLU A 72 20.15 8.45 -3.31
N LEU A 73 19.53 9.28 -2.46
CA LEU A 73 18.56 8.85 -1.45
C LEU A 73 17.25 8.37 -2.10
N TRP A 74 16.83 9.00 -3.20
CA TRP A 74 15.71 8.53 -3.99
C TRP A 74 15.98 7.16 -4.58
N LEU A 75 17.14 6.98 -5.25
CA LEU A 75 17.51 5.70 -5.85
C LEU A 75 17.68 4.58 -4.80
N GLU A 76 18.22 4.90 -3.61
CA GLU A 76 18.26 3.97 -2.49
C GLU A 76 16.84 3.59 -2.05
N GLY A 77 15.97 4.57 -1.89
CA GLY A 77 14.57 4.35 -1.53
C GLY A 77 13.85 3.44 -2.53
N MET A 78 14.02 3.69 -3.81
CA MET A 78 13.43 2.86 -4.87
C MET A 78 13.96 1.42 -4.88
N ARG A 79 15.26 1.22 -4.65
CA ARG A 79 15.82 -0.15 -4.49
C ARG A 79 15.16 -0.87 -3.33
N ASN A 80 15.08 -0.22 -2.18
CA ASN A 80 14.47 -0.76 -0.98
C ASN A 80 12.97 -1.06 -1.17
N ALA A 81 12.22 -0.17 -1.82
CA ALA A 81 10.81 -0.38 -2.13
C ALA A 81 10.57 -1.56 -3.08
N ARG A 82 11.50 -1.83 -4.02
CA ARG A 82 11.43 -3.01 -4.89
C ARG A 82 11.55 -4.31 -4.12
N GLU A 83 12.38 -4.35 -3.07
CA GLU A 83 12.59 -5.52 -2.22
C GLU A 83 11.44 -5.78 -1.24
N LEU A 84 10.77 -4.72 -0.75
CA LEU A 84 9.65 -4.86 0.17
C LEU A 84 8.41 -5.47 -0.52
N PRO A 85 7.66 -6.36 0.14
CA PRO A 85 6.45 -6.99 -0.40
C PRO A 85 5.22 -6.03 -0.34
N LEU A 86 5.39 -4.81 -0.81
CA LEU A 86 4.32 -3.81 -0.88
C LEU A 86 3.29 -4.18 -1.94
N THR A 87 2.01 -4.02 -1.62
CA THR A 87 0.89 -4.23 -2.53
C THR A 87 0.04 -2.98 -2.72
N HIS A 88 0.07 -2.05 -1.76
CA HIS A 88 -0.69 -0.80 -1.79
C HIS A 88 0.18 0.37 -1.36
N ILE A 89 -0.10 1.55 -1.91
CA ILE A 89 0.61 2.77 -1.53
C ILE A 89 -0.32 3.99 -1.57
N HIS A 90 -0.19 4.82 -0.54
CA HIS A 90 -0.66 6.20 -0.57
C HIS A 90 0.55 7.11 -0.70
N ALA A 91 0.88 7.49 -1.92
CA ALA A 91 2.01 8.34 -2.20
C ALA A 91 1.59 9.81 -2.31
N PHE A 92 2.37 10.70 -1.70
CA PHE A 92 2.13 12.13 -1.67
C PHE A 92 3.39 12.90 -2.00
N THR A 93 3.26 14.02 -2.70
CA THR A 93 4.35 15.00 -2.74
C THR A 93 4.41 15.75 -1.41
N TYR A 94 5.62 16.05 -0.94
CA TYR A 94 5.81 16.84 0.27
C TYR A 94 5.04 18.17 0.19
N SER A 95 4.28 18.45 1.24
CA SER A 95 3.58 19.72 1.43
C SER A 95 4.14 20.45 2.65
N LYS A 96 4.63 21.66 2.43
CA LYS A 96 5.17 22.51 3.50
C LYS A 96 4.10 22.83 4.53
N ARG A 97 4.42 22.59 5.81
CA ARG A 97 3.55 22.98 6.93
C ARG A 97 4.30 23.92 7.85
N ASP A 98 3.76 25.11 8.05
CA ASP A 98 4.35 26.11 8.93
C ASP A 98 4.56 25.58 10.35
N GLY A 99 5.65 26.02 10.99
CA GLY A 99 6.03 25.58 12.32
C GLY A 99 6.74 24.22 12.38
N THR A 100 6.89 23.50 11.27
CA THR A 100 7.66 22.25 11.23
C THR A 100 9.12 22.50 10.87
N LYS A 101 10.03 21.63 11.37
CA LYS A 101 11.46 21.69 11.02
C LYS A 101 11.66 21.55 9.50
N SER A 102 10.93 20.65 8.87
CA SER A 102 11.00 20.42 7.41
C SER A 102 10.64 21.65 6.58
N ALA A 103 9.78 22.55 7.10
CA ALA A 103 9.39 23.77 6.40
C ALA A 103 10.55 24.76 6.16
N THR A 104 11.61 24.67 6.96
CA THR A 104 12.79 25.55 6.87
C THR A 104 14.02 24.83 6.32
N MET A 105 13.92 23.52 6.05
CA MET A 105 15.05 22.73 5.55
C MET A 105 15.40 23.06 4.09
N LYS A 106 16.69 22.91 3.79
CA LYS A 106 17.26 23.05 2.45
C LYS A 106 18.20 21.85 2.16
N PRO A 107 18.42 21.48 0.89
CA PRO A 107 17.77 22.04 -0.29
C PRO A 107 16.31 21.56 -0.43
N GLU A 108 15.47 22.39 -1.02
CA GLU A 108 14.13 22.01 -1.46
C GLU A 108 14.21 21.19 -2.75
N VAL A 109 13.35 20.19 -2.88
CA VAL A 109 13.23 19.40 -4.11
C VAL A 109 12.30 20.12 -5.08
N ASN A 110 12.70 20.19 -6.36
CA ASN A 110 11.86 20.77 -7.41
C ASN A 110 10.53 20.00 -7.53
N GLY A 111 9.41 20.73 -7.59
CA GLY A 111 8.08 20.10 -7.65
C GLY A 111 7.85 19.19 -8.85
N LYS A 112 8.52 19.42 -10.00
CA LYS A 112 8.46 18.48 -11.15
C LYS A 112 9.16 17.17 -10.84
N ILE A 113 10.30 17.22 -10.13
CA ILE A 113 11.04 16.04 -9.67
C ILE A 113 10.19 15.26 -8.65
N ALA A 114 9.61 15.96 -7.67
CA ALA A 114 8.75 15.32 -6.68
C ALA A 114 7.56 14.58 -7.32
N LYS A 115 6.92 15.18 -8.33
CA LYS A 115 5.82 14.54 -9.09
C LYS A 115 6.29 13.35 -9.93
N ALA A 116 7.47 13.44 -10.56
CA ALA A 116 8.04 12.32 -11.31
C ALA A 116 8.33 11.14 -10.39
N ARG A 117 8.93 11.39 -9.22
CA ARG A 117 9.17 10.38 -8.18
C ARG A 117 7.88 9.76 -7.63
N LEU A 118 6.83 10.59 -7.45
CA LEU A 118 5.52 10.09 -7.04
C LEU A 118 4.97 9.09 -8.06
N HIS A 119 5.05 9.40 -9.34
CA HIS A 119 4.59 8.52 -10.40
C HIS A 119 5.39 7.22 -10.44
N GLU A 120 6.73 7.31 -10.35
CA GLU A 120 7.62 6.14 -10.38
C GLU A 120 7.34 5.15 -9.24
N ILE A 121 7.15 5.65 -8.00
CA ILE A 121 6.83 4.76 -6.86
C ILE A 121 5.42 4.17 -6.98
N GLN A 122 4.46 4.93 -7.50
CA GLN A 122 3.10 4.46 -7.72
C GLN A 122 3.09 3.32 -8.76
N GLU A 123 3.72 3.50 -9.91
CA GLU A 123 3.83 2.47 -10.94
C GLU A 123 4.50 1.20 -10.43
N LEU A 124 5.55 1.33 -9.62
CA LEU A 124 6.20 0.18 -8.98
C LEU A 124 5.22 -0.62 -8.13
N VAL A 125 4.45 0.05 -7.26
CA VAL A 125 3.55 -0.64 -6.33
C VAL A 125 2.31 -1.17 -7.06
N ASP A 126 1.79 -0.47 -8.07
CA ASP A 126 0.69 -0.94 -8.90
C ASP A 126 1.07 -2.25 -9.64
N ALA A 127 2.30 -2.33 -10.16
CA ALA A 127 2.81 -3.56 -10.76
C ALA A 127 2.92 -4.72 -9.75
N LYS A 128 3.35 -4.44 -8.51
CA LYS A 128 3.42 -5.41 -7.42
C LYS A 128 2.02 -5.87 -6.98
N ASN A 129 1.07 -4.95 -6.87
CA ASN A 129 -0.33 -5.27 -6.57
C ASN A 129 -0.93 -6.19 -7.64
N LEU A 130 -0.73 -5.87 -8.91
CA LEU A 130 -1.20 -6.71 -10.01
C LEU A 130 -0.60 -8.12 -9.96
N ALA A 131 0.70 -8.23 -9.66
CA ALA A 131 1.37 -9.52 -9.48
C ALA A 131 0.79 -10.28 -8.29
N PHE A 132 0.60 -9.63 -7.15
CA PHE A 132 -0.03 -10.22 -5.96
C PHE A 132 -1.42 -10.78 -6.28
N ARG A 133 -2.32 -10.00 -6.90
CA ARG A 133 -3.67 -10.44 -7.27
C ARG A 133 -3.67 -11.63 -8.24
N ARG A 134 -2.69 -11.67 -9.16
CA ARG A 134 -2.55 -12.78 -10.12
C ARG A 134 -2.07 -14.09 -9.48
N THR A 135 -1.30 -14.01 -8.41
CA THR A 135 -0.75 -15.19 -7.71
C THR A 135 -1.65 -15.71 -6.60
N PHE A 136 -2.57 -14.90 -6.11
CA PHE A 136 -3.43 -15.28 -4.99
C PHE A 136 -4.33 -16.49 -5.33
N GLY A 137 -5.09 -16.46 -6.43
CA GLY A 137 -5.86 -17.61 -6.96
C GLY A 137 -6.92 -18.21 -6.03
N GLY A 138 -7.15 -17.66 -4.85
CA GLY A 138 -8.14 -18.12 -3.87
C GLY A 138 -9.49 -17.41 -4.01
N GLU A 139 -10.47 -17.86 -3.21
CA GLU A 139 -11.76 -17.21 -3.07
C GLU A 139 -11.62 -15.81 -2.47
N LEU A 140 -12.39 -14.86 -2.96
CA LEU A 140 -12.42 -13.49 -2.46
C LEU A 140 -13.63 -13.29 -1.54
N GLU A 141 -13.39 -12.84 -0.31
CA GLU A 141 -14.39 -12.31 0.59
C GLU A 141 -14.54 -10.82 0.32
N VAL A 142 -15.69 -10.41 -0.18
CA VAL A 142 -15.90 -9.05 -0.70
C VAL A 142 -16.97 -8.30 0.09
N LEU A 143 -16.63 -7.14 0.62
CA LEU A 143 -17.61 -6.16 1.09
C LEU A 143 -18.05 -5.29 -0.09
N VAL A 144 -19.33 -5.35 -0.45
CA VAL A 144 -19.91 -4.55 -1.53
C VAL A 144 -20.32 -3.18 -0.99
N GLU A 145 -19.61 -2.13 -1.38
CA GLU A 145 -19.76 -0.79 -0.79
C GLU A 145 -20.69 0.14 -1.57
N SER A 146 -20.75 -0.02 -2.90
CA SER A 146 -21.52 0.91 -3.75
C SER A 146 -21.95 0.27 -5.07
N LYS A 147 -22.90 0.94 -5.77
CA LYS A 147 -23.29 0.59 -7.14
C LYS A 147 -23.15 1.82 -8.02
N LYS A 148 -22.41 1.69 -9.12
CA LYS A 148 -22.19 2.77 -10.09
C LYS A 148 -22.12 2.20 -11.50
N ASP A 149 -22.75 2.90 -12.46
CA ASP A 149 -22.75 2.53 -13.89
C ASP A 149 -23.18 1.07 -14.16
N GLY A 150 -24.11 0.55 -13.33
CA GLY A 150 -24.63 -0.81 -13.44
C GLY A 150 -23.77 -1.89 -12.78
N LEU A 151 -22.58 -1.56 -12.28
CA LEU A 151 -21.68 -2.47 -11.58
C LEU A 151 -21.66 -2.21 -10.08
N TYR A 152 -21.52 -3.27 -9.30
CA TYR A 152 -21.23 -3.17 -7.88
C TYR A 152 -19.72 -3.01 -7.68
N HIS A 153 -19.34 -2.16 -6.74
CA HIS A 153 -17.96 -1.89 -6.35
C HIS A 153 -17.75 -2.37 -4.92
N GLY A 154 -16.71 -3.14 -4.70
CA GLY A 154 -16.36 -3.66 -3.40
C GLY A 154 -14.85 -3.73 -3.19
N LEU A 155 -14.49 -4.12 -1.97
CA LEU A 155 -13.11 -4.43 -1.55
C LEU A 155 -13.05 -5.88 -1.10
N ASP A 156 -12.01 -6.59 -1.51
CA ASP A 156 -11.73 -7.94 -1.01
C ASP A 156 -10.96 -7.91 0.32
N GLN A 157 -10.75 -9.08 0.94
CA GLN A 157 -10.02 -9.25 2.20
C GLN A 157 -8.56 -8.72 2.17
N HIS A 158 -8.03 -8.44 1.00
CA HIS A 158 -6.70 -7.84 0.79
C HIS A 158 -6.76 -6.36 0.44
N PHE A 159 -7.94 -5.75 0.57
CA PHE A 159 -8.19 -4.35 0.21
C PHE A 159 -8.05 -4.02 -1.29
N ASN A 160 -8.16 -5.04 -2.17
CA ASN A 160 -8.17 -4.81 -3.60
C ASN A 160 -9.59 -4.50 -4.09
N LYS A 161 -9.67 -3.59 -5.06
CA LYS A 161 -10.94 -3.25 -5.72
C LYS A 161 -11.44 -4.42 -6.55
N ILE A 162 -12.76 -4.66 -6.48
CA ILE A 162 -13.46 -5.56 -7.37
C ILE A 162 -14.71 -4.90 -7.95
N LEU A 163 -14.96 -5.12 -9.23
CA LEU A 163 -16.19 -4.75 -9.91
C LEU A 163 -17.00 -6.02 -10.15
N ILE A 164 -18.31 -5.97 -9.86
CA ILE A 164 -19.18 -7.13 -9.92
C ILE A 164 -20.41 -6.80 -10.76
N GLU A 165 -20.66 -7.61 -11.79
CA GLU A 165 -21.91 -7.61 -12.54
C GLU A 165 -22.87 -8.62 -11.90
N SER A 166 -24.03 -8.17 -11.46
CA SER A 166 -25.07 -9.04 -10.89
C SER A 166 -26.46 -8.48 -11.10
N SER A 167 -27.46 -9.37 -11.28
CA SER A 167 -28.89 -9.03 -11.28
C SER A 167 -29.47 -8.95 -9.86
N GLU A 168 -28.79 -9.51 -8.86
CA GLU A 168 -29.22 -9.45 -7.46
C GLU A 168 -28.79 -8.14 -6.81
N ASP A 169 -29.44 -7.77 -5.72
CA ASP A 169 -29.03 -6.62 -4.92
C ASP A 169 -27.97 -7.05 -3.91
N LEU A 170 -26.72 -6.62 -4.16
CA LEU A 170 -25.55 -6.96 -3.36
C LEU A 170 -25.11 -5.84 -2.41
N LEU A 171 -25.72 -4.66 -2.48
CA LEU A 171 -25.26 -3.47 -1.75
C LEU A 171 -25.24 -3.69 -0.23
N GLY A 172 -24.10 -3.39 0.40
CA GLY A 172 -23.90 -3.49 1.85
C GLY A 172 -23.70 -4.91 2.37
N ASN A 173 -23.62 -5.92 1.49
CA ASN A 173 -23.44 -7.31 1.88
C ASN A 173 -21.98 -7.74 1.77
N TRP A 174 -21.60 -8.71 2.60
CA TRP A 174 -20.44 -9.55 2.40
C TRP A 174 -20.80 -10.71 1.48
N ILE A 175 -19.98 -10.96 0.48
CA ILE A 175 -20.18 -12.06 -0.48
C ILE A 175 -18.87 -12.78 -0.75
N SER A 176 -18.94 -14.07 -1.02
CA SER A 176 -17.82 -14.88 -1.51
C SER A 176 -17.81 -14.92 -3.04
N VAL A 177 -16.64 -14.73 -3.64
CA VAL A 177 -16.43 -14.76 -5.09
C VAL A 177 -15.31 -15.74 -5.43
N ASP A 178 -15.67 -16.89 -5.99
CA ASP A 178 -14.74 -17.96 -6.36
C ASP A 178 -14.19 -17.84 -7.80
N LYS A 179 -14.91 -17.12 -8.68
CA LYS A 179 -14.54 -16.92 -10.08
C LYS A 179 -14.46 -15.46 -10.43
N TYR A 180 -13.29 -15.01 -10.73
CA TYR A 180 -13.02 -13.63 -11.11
C TYR A 180 -11.87 -13.52 -12.10
N GLU A 181 -11.82 -12.40 -12.80
CA GLU A 181 -10.75 -12.02 -13.71
C GLU A 181 -9.89 -10.92 -13.06
N VAL A 182 -8.57 -11.08 -13.05
CA VAL A 182 -7.64 -10.05 -12.60
C VAL A 182 -7.36 -9.10 -13.75
N ARG A 183 -7.89 -7.89 -13.66
CA ARG A 183 -7.67 -6.78 -14.60
C ARG A 183 -6.65 -5.79 -14.04
N GLY A 184 -6.25 -4.77 -14.79
CA GLY A 184 -5.23 -3.80 -14.40
C GLY A 184 -5.35 -3.31 -12.94
N GLU A 185 -6.29 -2.40 -12.67
CA GLU A 185 -6.45 -1.76 -11.36
C GLU A 185 -7.46 -2.46 -10.43
N HIS A 186 -8.19 -3.47 -10.89
CA HIS A 186 -9.26 -4.14 -10.16
C HIS A 186 -9.43 -5.60 -10.56
N ASN A 187 -10.11 -6.37 -9.73
CA ASN A 187 -10.67 -7.67 -10.09
C ASN A 187 -12.05 -7.47 -10.72
N TYR A 188 -12.54 -8.43 -11.49
CA TYR A 188 -13.88 -8.37 -12.08
C TYR A 188 -14.56 -9.73 -11.95
N ALA A 189 -15.82 -9.74 -11.53
CA ALA A 189 -16.65 -10.92 -11.47
C ALA A 189 -18.02 -10.71 -12.11
N LYS A 190 -18.63 -11.82 -12.55
CA LYS A 190 -20.01 -11.88 -12.99
C LYS A 190 -20.71 -12.99 -12.21
N LEU A 191 -21.75 -12.61 -11.45
CA LEU A 191 -22.56 -13.48 -10.59
C LEU A 191 -23.99 -13.62 -11.11
#